data_4ca9af504122bfed9c1e300508d500fa
#
_entry.id   4ca9af504122bfed9c1e300508d500fa
#
_cell.length_a   1.000
_cell.length_b   1.000
_cell.length_c   1.000
_cell.angle_alpha   90.00
_cell.angle_beta   90.00
_cell.angle_gamma   90.00
#
_symmetry.space_group_name_H-M   'P 1'
#
loop_
_entity.id
_entity.type
_entity.pdbx_description
1 polymer ?
#
loop_
_entity_poly.entity_id
_entity_poly.type
_entity_poly.pdbx_seq_one_letter_code
_entity_poly.pdbx_strand_id
1 'polypeptide(L)'
;MNALLSILLVVTSAFYPQSAKWLEQAEASKPALHHTLCTPVRMVEPHADNTAFQGWRYDASPVTVSEACSTPLRAGQVFTFDFGRHMVGYLTLNTRTLRRCQDAPLRLRVMMGELPAELNTPLEPWGAWLSRGWMQDEVLTIEQVDQPVTLSRRMAGRYLKVEVLGASKDFDCALSSVTFDAVSSAGEEQVRMPDNLSDELQAIYRVSVATLQECMQTVYEDGPKRDRRLWSGDLYLQSLVNRYSFRNFDLTKRCLYLFAALAADDGTIISNIIEQPYPHPQIGSYMITYCLLWNSTLLEYLIDTGDTATAQDLWQVAKRQMEDALSYVGEDYIFDIHKRDVWIFFDWREHEGLDVSAAMQAATVFAIDQTYDLARRLGRTNEVKHYPDIAAKMRRAAIRQMYDAKRGVIFSGPERQLSVQSQTWAVKAGILTGAKARKALTTALADRQAIQPGTPYATHYVVEAMVLAGMTAEAREYLTDYWGGMVRKGADTFWEAYDPNNDYLSPYDFFPVNSACHAWSCTPVYFMQKYPEVFK
;
A
#
# COMPACT_ATOMS: atom_id res chain seq x y z
N MET A 1 -17.37 -8.05 27.55
CA MET A 1 -17.80 -9.46 27.38
C MET A 1 -18.91 -9.61 26.35
N ASN A 2 -19.92 -8.74 26.30
CA ASN A 2 -21.05 -8.88 25.34
C ASN A 2 -20.72 -8.44 23.90
N ALA A 3 -19.76 -7.55 23.69
CA ALA A 3 -19.38 -7.11 22.33
C ALA A 3 -18.57 -8.18 21.56
N LEU A 4 -17.72 -8.93 22.26
CA LEU A 4 -16.95 -10.05 21.68
C LEU A 4 -17.87 -11.22 21.26
N LEU A 5 -18.92 -11.51 22.04
CA LEU A 5 -19.89 -12.54 21.67
C LEU A 5 -20.73 -12.16 20.44
N SER A 6 -21.01 -10.87 20.24
CA SER A 6 -21.75 -10.40 19.06
C SER A 6 -20.91 -10.44 17.78
N ILE A 7 -19.58 -10.28 17.90
CA ILE A 7 -18.63 -10.39 16.77
C ILE A 7 -18.48 -11.85 16.33
N LEU A 8 -18.47 -12.80 17.26
CA LEU A 8 -18.36 -14.24 16.97
C LEU A 8 -19.54 -14.79 16.17
N LEU A 9 -20.71 -14.18 16.23
CA LEU A 9 -21.92 -14.65 15.56
C LEU A 9 -22.05 -14.23 14.10
N VAL A 10 -21.22 -13.31 13.61
CA VAL A 10 -21.42 -12.67 12.30
C VAL A 10 -20.38 -13.10 11.26
N VAL A 11 -19.26 -13.74 11.61
CA VAL A 11 -18.07 -13.71 10.74
C VAL A 11 -17.37 -15.05 10.53
N THR A 12 -17.85 -16.17 11.02
CA THR A 12 -17.10 -17.42 10.86
C THR A 12 -17.33 -18.05 9.50
N SER A 13 -16.25 -18.21 8.72
CA SER A 13 -16.25 -19.09 7.54
C SER A 13 -16.78 -20.48 7.90
N ALA A 14 -17.77 -20.95 7.17
CA ALA A 14 -18.29 -22.30 7.34
C ALA A 14 -17.28 -23.39 6.92
N PHE A 15 -16.27 -23.02 6.13
CA PHE A 15 -15.29 -23.96 5.59
C PHE A 15 -14.26 -24.43 6.62
N TYR A 16 -13.74 -23.50 7.47
CA TYR A 16 -12.75 -23.86 8.48
C TYR A 16 -13.38 -23.90 9.88
N PRO A 17 -13.48 -25.08 10.51
CA PRO A 17 -14.03 -25.18 11.88
C PRO A 17 -13.28 -24.35 12.92
N GLN A 18 -12.01 -23.98 12.65
CA GLN A 18 -11.15 -23.21 13.55
C GLN A 18 -11.28 -21.68 13.35
N SER A 19 -12.10 -21.18 12.44
CA SER A 19 -12.19 -19.74 12.09
C SER A 19 -12.40 -18.85 13.33
N ALA A 20 -13.24 -19.25 14.27
CA ALA A 20 -13.46 -18.51 15.51
C ALA A 20 -12.18 -18.42 16.36
N LYS A 21 -11.45 -19.55 16.51
CA LYS A 21 -10.16 -19.57 17.21
C LYS A 21 -9.13 -18.70 16.51
N TRP A 22 -9.09 -18.69 15.18
CA TRP A 22 -8.18 -17.83 14.43
C TRP A 22 -8.50 -16.33 14.60
N LEU A 23 -9.78 -15.98 14.69
CA LEU A 23 -10.17 -14.61 15.01
C LEU A 23 -9.71 -14.21 16.43
N GLU A 24 -9.78 -15.12 17.40
CA GLU A 24 -9.23 -14.91 18.74
C GLU A 24 -7.70 -14.73 18.70
N GLN A 25 -6.98 -15.51 17.88
CA GLN A 25 -5.54 -15.35 17.69
C GLN A 25 -5.19 -14.00 17.03
N ALA A 26 -5.99 -13.59 16.04
CA ALA A 26 -5.84 -12.27 15.41
C ALA A 26 -6.05 -11.14 16.43
N GLU A 27 -7.04 -11.25 17.31
CA GLU A 27 -7.28 -10.22 18.33
C GLU A 27 -6.19 -10.23 19.41
N ALA A 28 -5.70 -11.41 19.81
CA ALA A 28 -4.57 -11.54 20.76
C ALA A 28 -3.25 -10.96 20.21
N SER A 29 -3.09 -10.93 18.89
CA SER A 29 -1.91 -10.36 18.20
C SER A 29 -2.12 -8.90 17.75
N LYS A 30 -3.22 -8.27 18.16
CA LYS A 30 -3.50 -6.86 17.81
C LYS A 30 -2.51 -5.94 18.50
N PRO A 31 -1.72 -5.16 17.75
CA PRO A 31 -0.75 -4.26 18.36
C PRO A 31 -1.44 -3.08 19.03
N ALA A 32 -0.80 -2.55 20.07
CA ALA A 32 -1.14 -1.24 20.59
C ALA A 32 -0.70 -0.15 19.61
N LEU A 33 -1.46 0.93 19.54
CA LEU A 33 -1.05 2.12 18.80
C LEU A 33 -0.26 3.06 19.71
N HIS A 34 0.85 3.55 19.20
CA HIS A 34 1.62 4.63 19.80
C HIS A 34 1.00 5.95 19.40
N HIS A 35 0.97 6.90 20.33
CA HIS A 35 0.40 8.22 20.14
C HIS A 35 1.48 9.27 20.22
N THR A 36 1.53 10.18 19.24
CA THR A 36 2.48 11.30 19.21
C THR A 36 1.73 12.58 18.93
N LEU A 37 1.75 13.50 19.89
CA LEU A 37 1.13 14.81 19.71
C LEU A 37 2.01 15.70 18.82
N CYS A 38 1.48 16.09 17.67
CA CYS A 38 2.13 16.94 16.68
C CYS A 38 1.45 18.32 16.59
N THR A 39 2.25 19.33 16.26
CA THR A 39 1.78 20.69 15.97
C THR A 39 2.34 21.14 14.61
N PRO A 40 1.66 22.03 13.89
CA PRO A 40 2.18 22.59 12.66
C PRO A 40 3.53 23.28 12.89
N VAL A 41 4.47 23.06 11.95
CA VAL A 41 5.81 23.67 12.01
C VAL A 41 5.85 25.04 11.33
N ARG A 42 4.92 25.30 10.39
CA ARG A 42 4.84 26.58 9.67
C ARG A 42 3.48 26.75 9.00
N MET A 43 3.23 28.00 8.57
CA MET A 43 2.17 28.33 7.62
C MET A 43 2.73 28.30 6.21
N VAL A 44 1.87 27.96 5.25
CA VAL A 44 2.22 27.91 3.83
C VAL A 44 1.12 28.54 2.96
N GLU A 45 1.54 29.03 1.79
CA GLU A 45 0.65 29.64 0.79
C GLU A 45 0.70 28.82 -0.50
N PRO A 46 -0.46 28.52 -1.12
CA PRO A 46 -0.51 27.77 -2.35
C PRO A 46 -0.04 28.61 -3.53
N HIS A 47 0.78 28.02 -4.38
CA HIS A 47 1.26 28.61 -5.60
C HIS A 47 1.02 27.66 -6.77
N ALA A 48 0.28 28.13 -7.79
CA ALA A 48 0.12 27.39 -9.04
C ALA A 48 1.43 27.45 -9.83
N ASP A 49 2.01 26.29 -10.14
CA ASP A 49 3.30 26.17 -10.80
C ASP A 49 3.30 24.94 -11.73
N ASN A 50 3.28 25.18 -13.03
CA ASN A 50 3.22 24.11 -14.04
C ASN A 50 4.48 23.20 -14.06
N THR A 51 5.53 23.59 -13.34
CA THR A 51 6.75 22.77 -13.19
C THR A 51 6.73 21.90 -11.92
N ALA A 52 5.80 22.17 -11.01
CA ALA A 52 5.62 21.39 -9.80
C ALA A 52 4.73 20.16 -10.07
N PHE A 53 4.91 19.12 -9.27
CA PHE A 53 4.10 17.91 -9.35
C PHE A 53 2.62 18.25 -9.22
N GLN A 54 1.81 17.81 -10.17
CA GLN A 54 0.38 18.07 -10.27
C GLN A 54 0.00 19.57 -10.28
N GLY A 55 0.95 20.45 -10.70
CA GLY A 55 0.68 21.87 -10.94
C GLY A 55 0.60 22.76 -9.69
N TRP A 56 0.96 22.26 -8.51
CA TRP A 56 0.87 23.01 -7.26
C TRP A 56 2.10 22.81 -6.38
N ARG A 57 2.56 23.90 -5.76
CA ARG A 57 3.52 23.88 -4.68
C ARG A 57 3.10 24.80 -3.54
N TYR A 58 3.73 24.63 -2.39
CA TYR A 58 3.57 25.51 -1.25
C TYR A 58 4.83 26.34 -1.02
N ASP A 59 4.64 27.64 -0.88
CA ASP A 59 5.67 28.57 -0.40
C ASP A 59 5.51 28.82 1.10
N ALA A 60 6.59 29.15 1.79
CA ALA A 60 6.49 29.55 3.19
C ALA A 60 5.71 30.86 3.30
N SER A 61 4.70 30.90 4.16
CA SER A 61 3.98 32.13 4.46
C SER A 61 4.83 33.06 5.34
N PRO A 62 4.73 34.39 5.18
CA PRO A 62 5.33 35.34 6.11
C PRO A 62 4.63 35.32 7.49
N VAL A 63 3.41 34.79 7.58
CA VAL A 63 2.66 34.66 8.84
C VAL A 63 3.12 33.40 9.58
N THR A 64 3.44 33.52 10.84
CA THR A 64 3.79 32.39 11.71
C THR A 64 2.55 31.63 12.19
N VAL A 65 2.73 30.38 12.63
CA VAL A 65 1.64 29.60 13.26
C VAL A 65 1.05 30.34 14.47
N SER A 66 1.88 30.97 15.29
CA SER A 66 1.43 31.74 16.46
C SER A 66 0.57 32.95 16.09
N GLU A 67 0.96 33.68 15.04
CA GLU A 67 0.17 34.81 14.53
C GLU A 67 -1.16 34.34 13.93
N ALA A 68 -1.14 33.28 13.12
CA ALA A 68 -2.36 32.66 12.56
C ALA A 68 -3.33 32.24 13.70
N CYS A 69 -2.81 31.59 14.75
CA CYS A 69 -3.56 31.17 15.93
C CYS A 69 -3.98 32.33 16.87
N SER A 70 -3.63 33.56 16.54
CA SER A 70 -4.01 34.76 17.31
C SER A 70 -4.87 35.73 16.50
N THR A 71 -4.99 35.49 15.21
CA THR A 71 -5.76 36.34 14.29
C THR A 71 -7.25 36.15 14.48
N PRO A 72 -8.03 37.24 14.64
CA PRO A 72 -9.50 37.16 14.70
C PRO A 72 -10.05 36.52 13.42
N LEU A 73 -10.87 35.48 13.58
CA LEU A 73 -11.46 34.75 12.48
C LEU A 73 -12.55 35.58 11.77
N ARG A 74 -12.46 35.64 10.43
CA ARG A 74 -13.43 36.34 9.58
C ARG A 74 -13.83 35.44 8.41
N ALA A 75 -15.08 35.49 8.02
CA ALA A 75 -15.56 34.74 6.85
C ALA A 75 -14.72 35.03 5.60
N GLY A 76 -14.37 33.98 4.87
CA GLY A 76 -13.52 34.04 3.69
C GLY A 76 -12.01 33.92 3.94
N GLN A 77 -11.57 33.95 5.21
CA GLN A 77 -10.15 33.68 5.51
C GLN A 77 -9.81 32.20 5.30
N VAL A 78 -8.58 31.95 4.85
CA VAL A 78 -8.02 30.62 4.65
C VAL A 78 -6.67 30.55 5.33
N PHE A 79 -6.45 29.48 6.10
CA PHE A 79 -5.20 29.17 6.77
C PHE A 79 -4.71 27.80 6.27
N THR A 80 -3.45 27.70 5.83
CA THR A 80 -2.86 26.41 5.46
C THR A 80 -1.64 26.13 6.33
N PHE A 81 -1.74 25.07 7.12
CA PHE A 81 -0.72 24.61 8.05
C PHE A 81 0.08 23.46 7.43
N ASP A 82 1.41 23.48 7.55
CA ASP A 82 2.30 22.37 7.23
C ASP A 82 2.83 21.76 8.53
N PHE A 83 2.58 20.46 8.74
CA PHE A 83 3.09 19.72 9.89
C PHE A 83 4.53 19.22 9.70
N GLY A 84 5.13 19.47 8.52
CA GLY A 84 6.51 19.11 8.21
C GLY A 84 6.71 17.64 7.82
N ARG A 85 5.71 16.79 8.04
CA ARG A 85 5.71 15.38 7.65
C ARG A 85 4.29 14.86 7.47
N HIS A 86 4.13 13.78 6.73
CA HIS A 86 2.89 13.00 6.68
C HIS A 86 2.60 12.36 8.05
N MET A 87 1.34 12.28 8.42
CA MET A 87 0.86 11.69 9.68
C MET A 87 -0.50 11.05 9.48
N VAL A 88 -0.83 10.09 10.34
CA VAL A 88 -2.14 9.42 10.41
C VAL A 88 -2.68 9.56 11.82
N GLY A 89 -3.90 10.06 12.00
CA GLY A 89 -4.45 10.25 13.35
C GLY A 89 -5.65 11.17 13.41
N TYR A 90 -5.74 11.94 14.49
CA TYR A 90 -6.93 12.73 14.84
C TYR A 90 -6.58 14.20 15.02
N LEU A 91 -7.30 15.05 14.29
CA LEU A 91 -7.13 16.50 14.36
C LEU A 91 -7.95 17.08 15.51
N THR A 92 -7.35 17.99 16.29
CA THR A 92 -8.02 18.82 17.28
C THR A 92 -7.77 20.29 16.98
N LEU A 93 -8.84 21.05 16.86
CA LEU A 93 -8.83 22.51 16.78
C LEU A 93 -9.24 23.07 18.13
N ASN A 94 -8.42 23.95 18.69
CA ASN A 94 -8.79 24.75 19.86
C ASN A 94 -9.10 26.17 19.41
N THR A 95 -10.21 26.69 19.88
CA THR A 95 -10.63 28.08 19.64
C THR A 95 -10.69 28.84 20.95
N ARG A 96 -10.57 30.15 20.87
CA ARG A 96 -10.71 31.03 22.05
C ARG A 96 -11.45 32.32 21.72
N THR A 97 -12.19 32.78 22.69
CA THR A 97 -12.80 34.12 22.71
C THR A 97 -11.69 35.17 22.82
N LEU A 98 -11.76 36.20 21.98
CA LEU A 98 -10.88 37.36 22.05
C LEU A 98 -11.61 38.58 22.63
N ARG A 99 -12.85 38.79 22.20
CA ARG A 99 -13.63 39.96 22.58
C ARG A 99 -15.13 39.67 22.51
N ARG A 100 -15.87 40.15 23.51
CA ARG A 100 -17.32 39.98 23.69
C ARG A 100 -17.74 38.52 23.93
N CYS A 101 -19.03 38.31 24.16
CA CYS A 101 -19.59 36.95 24.28
C CYS A 101 -20.00 36.42 22.92
N GLN A 102 -19.91 35.14 22.77
CA GLN A 102 -20.34 34.44 21.55
C GLN A 102 -21.85 34.64 21.34
N ASP A 103 -22.23 35.08 20.17
CA ASP A 103 -23.62 35.36 19.77
C ASP A 103 -24.10 34.49 18.61
N ALA A 104 -23.18 33.83 17.92
CA ALA A 104 -23.46 32.92 16.80
C ALA A 104 -22.40 31.81 16.69
N PRO A 105 -22.73 30.63 16.11
CA PRO A 105 -21.76 29.58 15.86
C PRO A 105 -20.66 30.03 14.91
N LEU A 106 -19.45 29.50 15.11
CA LEU A 106 -18.34 29.58 14.15
C LEU A 106 -18.46 28.41 13.17
N ARG A 107 -18.36 28.69 11.87
CA ARG A 107 -18.42 27.66 10.85
C ARG A 107 -17.10 27.59 10.07
N LEU A 108 -16.49 26.41 10.10
CA LEU A 108 -15.20 26.13 9.45
C LEU A 108 -15.35 24.99 8.44
N ARG A 109 -14.60 25.07 7.35
CA ARG A 109 -14.27 23.92 6.50
C ARG A 109 -12.84 23.52 6.79
N VAL A 110 -12.62 22.22 6.97
CA VAL A 110 -11.34 21.64 7.35
C VAL A 110 -10.99 20.57 6.34
N MET A 111 -9.86 20.71 5.68
CA MET A 111 -9.38 19.75 4.68
C MET A 111 -7.97 19.29 5.04
N MET A 112 -7.76 17.97 5.11
CA MET A 112 -6.44 17.38 5.27
C MET A 112 -5.99 16.76 3.95
N GLY A 113 -4.74 17.02 3.53
CA GLY A 113 -4.19 16.51 2.29
C GLY A 113 -2.75 16.03 2.43
N GLU A 114 -2.40 15.06 1.61
CA GLU A 114 -1.06 14.49 1.52
C GLU A 114 -0.15 15.36 0.65
N LEU A 115 -0.71 15.94 -0.41
CA LEU A 115 0.00 16.76 -1.38
C LEU A 115 -0.65 18.15 -1.56
N PRO A 116 0.12 19.17 -1.98
CA PRO A 116 -0.44 20.50 -2.25
C PRO A 116 -1.60 20.48 -3.24
N ALA A 117 -1.54 19.65 -4.27
CA ALA A 117 -2.56 19.55 -5.30
C ALA A 117 -3.93 19.09 -4.78
N GLU A 118 -3.97 18.22 -3.76
CA GLU A 118 -5.23 17.76 -3.16
C GLU A 118 -6.06 18.90 -2.58
N LEU A 119 -5.40 19.88 -1.96
CA LEU A 119 -6.05 20.98 -1.25
C LEU A 119 -6.34 22.18 -2.15
N ASN A 120 -5.79 22.22 -3.37
CA ASN A 120 -5.87 23.39 -4.26
C ASN A 120 -6.47 23.09 -5.63
N THR A 121 -6.67 21.82 -5.97
CA THR A 121 -7.44 21.44 -7.16
C THR A 121 -8.93 21.47 -6.83
N PRO A 122 -9.78 22.07 -7.69
CA PRO A 122 -11.23 22.01 -7.52
C PRO A 122 -11.73 20.56 -7.47
N LEU A 123 -12.51 20.22 -6.46
CA LEU A 123 -13.08 18.88 -6.31
C LEU A 123 -14.39 18.70 -7.08
N GLU A 124 -14.99 19.78 -7.57
CA GLU A 124 -16.21 19.76 -8.36
C GLU A 124 -15.97 20.30 -9.78
N PRO A 125 -16.52 19.67 -10.84
CA PRO A 125 -17.34 18.46 -10.78
C PRO A 125 -16.49 17.25 -10.38
N TRP A 126 -17.07 16.32 -9.59
CA TRP A 126 -16.37 15.11 -9.17
C TRP A 126 -16.06 14.22 -10.37
N GLY A 127 -14.79 13.90 -10.58
CA GLY A 127 -14.29 13.17 -11.76
C GLY A 127 -13.94 11.69 -11.52
N ALA A 128 -13.77 11.26 -10.25
CA ALA A 128 -13.40 9.90 -9.96
C ALA A 128 -14.60 8.94 -9.99
N TRP A 129 -14.34 7.68 -10.37
CA TRP A 129 -15.33 6.61 -10.18
C TRP A 129 -15.46 6.13 -8.72
N LEU A 130 -14.50 6.49 -7.86
CA LEU A 130 -14.56 6.27 -6.43
C LEU A 130 -15.47 7.28 -5.72
N SER A 131 -15.93 6.94 -4.53
CA SER A 131 -16.73 7.85 -3.69
C SER A 131 -15.97 9.12 -3.32
N ARG A 132 -16.61 10.29 -3.47
CA ARG A 132 -16.08 11.56 -2.98
C ARG A 132 -15.85 11.57 -1.45
N GLY A 133 -16.53 10.70 -0.71
CA GLY A 133 -16.36 10.53 0.73
C GLY A 133 -14.93 10.15 1.14
N TRP A 134 -14.06 9.72 0.22
CA TRP A 134 -12.66 9.49 0.50
C TRP A 134 -11.85 10.78 0.70
N MET A 135 -12.29 11.90 0.11
CA MET A 135 -11.64 13.19 0.37
C MET A 135 -11.90 13.62 1.81
N GLN A 136 -10.84 14.08 2.45
CA GLN A 136 -10.86 14.49 3.85
C GLN A 136 -11.26 15.96 3.94
N ASP A 137 -12.55 16.24 3.79
CA ASP A 137 -13.16 17.54 3.61
C ASP A 137 -14.39 17.63 4.52
N GLU A 138 -14.22 18.24 5.69
CA GLU A 138 -15.21 18.28 6.76
C GLU A 138 -15.72 19.72 6.98
N VAL A 139 -17.02 19.89 7.19
CA VAL A 139 -17.61 21.16 7.59
C VAL A 139 -18.07 21.09 9.03
N LEU A 140 -17.49 21.95 9.87
CA LEU A 140 -17.74 22.02 11.30
C LEU A 140 -18.59 23.24 11.62
N THR A 141 -19.60 23.06 12.47
CA THR A 141 -20.34 24.16 13.11
C THR A 141 -20.04 24.11 14.61
N ILE A 142 -19.28 25.09 15.10
CA ILE A 142 -18.79 25.16 16.47
C ILE A 142 -19.72 26.09 17.27
N GLU A 143 -20.60 25.50 18.08
CA GLU A 143 -21.57 26.23 18.89
C GLU A 143 -20.95 26.81 20.14
N GLN A 144 -19.85 26.26 20.63
CA GLN A 144 -19.14 26.72 21.80
C GLN A 144 -17.67 26.94 21.48
N VAL A 145 -17.28 28.21 21.39
CA VAL A 145 -15.85 28.60 21.38
C VAL A 145 -15.29 28.40 22.80
N ASP A 146 -13.97 28.30 22.95
CA ASP A 146 -13.26 27.96 24.21
C ASP A 146 -13.35 26.46 24.60
N GLN A 147 -13.84 25.60 23.70
CA GLN A 147 -13.80 24.15 23.85
C GLN A 147 -12.98 23.51 22.76
N PRO A 148 -12.24 22.41 23.03
CA PRO A 148 -11.55 21.65 22.00
C PRO A 148 -12.57 20.97 21.07
N VAL A 149 -12.29 21.01 19.76
CA VAL A 149 -13.07 20.30 18.74
C VAL A 149 -12.17 19.26 18.12
N THR A 150 -12.33 17.99 18.52
CA THR A 150 -11.61 16.85 17.94
C THR A 150 -12.48 16.19 16.87
N LEU A 151 -11.94 16.01 15.67
CA LEU A 151 -12.64 15.32 14.61
C LEU A 151 -12.65 13.81 14.90
N SER A 152 -13.82 13.19 14.75
CA SER A 152 -13.98 11.75 14.96
C SER A 152 -13.39 10.92 13.80
N ARG A 153 -13.30 11.51 12.60
CA ARG A 153 -12.67 10.89 11.46
C ARG A 153 -11.15 10.84 11.64
N ARG A 154 -10.55 9.66 11.60
CA ARG A 154 -9.10 9.53 11.44
C ARG A 154 -8.71 10.11 10.08
N MET A 155 -7.74 11.00 10.06
CA MET A 155 -7.21 11.67 8.88
C MET A 155 -5.78 11.22 8.60
N ALA A 156 -5.33 11.40 7.35
CA ALA A 156 -3.97 11.13 6.91
C ALA A 156 -3.49 12.26 6.00
N GLY A 157 -2.31 12.78 6.25
CA GLY A 157 -1.74 13.84 5.41
C GLY A 157 -0.69 14.66 6.14
N ARG A 158 -0.17 15.64 5.42
CA ARG A 158 0.84 16.59 5.90
C ARG A 158 0.28 18.00 6.06
N TYR A 159 -0.66 18.37 5.17
CA TYR A 159 -1.15 19.73 5.06
C TYR A 159 -2.58 19.83 5.54
N LEU A 160 -2.85 20.87 6.34
CA LEU A 160 -4.19 21.17 6.86
C LEU A 160 -4.63 22.53 6.33
N LYS A 161 -5.73 22.58 5.60
CA LYS A 161 -6.38 23.81 5.15
C LYS A 161 -7.63 24.04 5.99
N VAL A 162 -7.72 25.21 6.60
CA VAL A 162 -8.87 25.68 7.38
C VAL A 162 -9.44 26.91 6.71
N GLU A 163 -10.69 26.84 6.28
CA GLU A 163 -11.43 27.94 5.68
C GLU A 163 -12.53 28.38 6.64
N VAL A 164 -12.60 29.69 6.90
CA VAL A 164 -13.65 30.28 7.73
C VAL A 164 -14.88 30.55 6.87
N LEU A 165 -15.89 29.69 6.95
CA LEU A 165 -17.14 29.81 6.20
C LEU A 165 -18.11 30.83 6.80
N GLY A 166 -18.05 31.01 8.12
CA GLY A 166 -18.92 31.95 8.83
C GLY A 166 -18.38 32.28 10.21
N ALA A 167 -18.36 33.55 10.54
CA ALA A 167 -18.02 34.09 11.85
C ALA A 167 -18.89 35.31 12.13
N SER A 168 -19.19 35.56 13.43
CA SER A 168 -19.95 36.73 13.82
C SER A 168 -19.21 38.03 13.49
N LYS A 169 -19.97 39.12 13.33
CA LYS A 169 -19.43 40.48 13.23
C LYS A 169 -19.25 41.15 14.57
N ASP A 170 -20.00 40.69 15.58
CA ASP A 170 -20.07 41.29 16.90
C ASP A 170 -19.23 40.57 17.97
N PHE A 171 -18.79 39.37 17.65
CA PHE A 171 -17.98 38.50 18.50
C PHE A 171 -16.63 38.20 17.82
N ASP A 172 -15.53 38.35 18.55
CA ASP A 172 -14.21 38.00 18.07
C ASP A 172 -13.71 36.69 18.68
N CYS A 173 -13.34 35.74 17.87
CA CYS A 173 -12.66 34.52 18.27
C CYS A 173 -11.44 34.25 17.37
N ALA A 174 -10.52 33.44 17.85
CA ALA A 174 -9.36 32.95 17.07
C ALA A 174 -9.18 31.45 17.28
N LEU A 175 -8.42 30.81 16.42
CA LEU A 175 -7.77 29.56 16.77
C LEU A 175 -6.82 29.84 17.94
N SER A 176 -6.72 28.96 18.92
CA SER A 176 -5.71 29.07 19.97
C SER A 176 -4.59 28.05 19.78
N SER A 177 -4.89 26.90 19.21
CA SER A 177 -3.92 25.93 18.75
C SER A 177 -4.55 24.96 17.75
N VAL A 178 -3.68 24.32 16.98
CA VAL A 178 -3.99 23.21 16.07
C VAL A 178 -3.06 22.06 16.47
N THR A 179 -3.64 20.91 16.82
CA THR A 179 -2.87 19.73 17.23
C THR A 179 -3.34 18.50 16.49
N PHE A 180 -2.45 17.56 16.31
CA PHE A 180 -2.74 16.29 15.65
C PHE A 180 -2.17 15.15 16.48
N ASP A 181 -3.02 14.24 16.94
CA ASP A 181 -2.63 13.03 17.64
C ASP A 181 -2.31 11.94 16.60
N ALA A 182 -1.04 11.85 16.22
CA ALA A 182 -0.57 10.87 15.24
C ALA A 182 -0.50 9.48 15.86
N VAL A 183 -1.00 8.46 15.15
CA VAL A 183 -1.08 7.08 15.61
C VAL A 183 -0.42 6.11 14.65
N SER A 184 0.33 5.13 15.18
CA SER A 184 0.92 4.03 14.42
C SER A 184 1.22 2.86 15.36
N SER A 185 1.20 1.63 14.86
CA SER A 185 1.71 0.46 15.58
C SER A 185 3.21 0.21 15.39
N ALA A 186 3.86 1.03 14.56
CA ALA A 186 5.32 1.04 14.46
C ALA A 186 5.92 1.55 15.77
N GLY A 187 6.75 0.73 16.41
CA GLY A 187 7.42 1.09 17.66
C GLY A 187 8.43 2.22 17.48
N GLU A 188 8.89 2.76 18.61
CA GLU A 188 9.94 3.80 18.64
C GLU A 188 11.35 3.23 18.33
N GLU A 189 11.48 1.94 18.05
CA GLU A 189 12.75 1.32 17.70
C GLU A 189 13.38 2.07 16.51
N GLN A 190 14.62 2.48 16.69
CA GLN A 190 15.36 3.16 15.63
C GLN A 190 15.64 2.17 14.50
N VAL A 191 14.96 2.36 13.39
CA VAL A 191 15.23 1.61 12.15
C VAL A 191 16.65 1.92 11.70
N ARG A 192 17.52 0.90 11.73
CA ARG A 192 18.92 1.08 11.38
C ARG A 192 19.10 1.13 9.87
N MET A 193 19.45 2.29 9.37
CA MET A 193 19.86 2.47 7.98
C MET A 193 21.20 1.79 7.72
N PRO A 194 21.38 1.11 6.56
CA PRO A 194 22.70 0.58 6.19
C PRO A 194 23.75 1.70 6.10
N ASP A 195 24.97 1.35 6.52
CA ASP A 195 26.12 2.25 6.35
C ASP A 195 26.49 2.37 4.86
N ASN A 196 27.05 3.50 4.45
CA ASN A 196 27.58 3.76 3.10
C ASN A 196 26.53 3.89 1.97
N LEU A 197 25.29 4.21 2.26
CA LEU A 197 24.33 4.63 1.23
C LEU A 197 24.68 6.03 0.72
N SER A 198 24.53 6.26 -0.59
CA SER A 198 24.59 7.62 -1.15
C SER A 198 23.48 8.50 -0.55
N ASP A 199 23.65 9.83 -0.59
CA ASP A 199 22.65 10.77 -0.04
C ASP A 199 21.26 10.55 -0.64
N GLU A 200 21.18 10.25 -1.93
CA GLU A 200 19.92 9.95 -2.62
C GLU A 200 19.29 8.65 -2.12
N LEU A 201 20.07 7.57 -1.97
CA LEU A 201 19.57 6.32 -1.40
C LEU A 201 19.17 6.47 0.07
N GLN A 202 19.85 7.30 0.85
CA GLN A 202 19.46 7.63 2.22
C GLN A 202 18.10 8.36 2.25
N ALA A 203 17.88 9.31 1.32
CA ALA A 203 16.59 10.00 1.20
C ALA A 203 15.46 9.01 0.85
N ILE A 204 15.69 8.15 -0.14
CA ILE A 204 14.75 7.10 -0.52
C ILE A 204 14.47 6.16 0.67
N TYR A 205 15.49 5.76 1.42
CA TYR A 205 15.35 4.90 2.59
C TYR A 205 14.45 5.54 3.66
N ARG A 206 14.70 6.82 4.00
CA ARG A 206 13.87 7.55 5.00
C ARG A 206 12.40 7.63 4.60
N VAL A 207 12.13 7.95 3.33
CA VAL A 207 10.76 8.01 2.80
C VAL A 207 10.09 6.63 2.81
N SER A 208 10.85 5.57 2.48
CA SER A 208 10.35 4.18 2.54
C SER A 208 9.92 3.79 3.97
N VAL A 209 10.77 4.10 4.96
CA VAL A 209 10.47 3.81 6.38
C VAL A 209 9.24 4.58 6.82
N ALA A 210 9.16 5.89 6.51
CA ALA A 210 8.01 6.72 6.84
C ALA A 210 6.71 6.17 6.20
N THR A 211 6.77 5.74 4.95
CA THR A 211 5.60 5.17 4.25
C THR A 211 5.06 3.92 4.96
N LEU A 212 5.95 3.00 5.35
CA LEU A 212 5.50 1.80 6.08
C LEU A 212 4.97 2.18 7.47
N GLN A 213 5.64 3.07 8.20
CA GLN A 213 5.24 3.51 9.54
C GLN A 213 3.80 4.02 9.56
N GLU A 214 3.44 4.87 8.61
CA GLU A 214 2.11 5.48 8.53
C GLU A 214 1.02 4.45 8.18
N CYS A 215 1.35 3.40 7.44
CA CYS A 215 0.44 2.32 7.07
C CYS A 215 0.38 1.18 8.11
N MET A 216 1.26 1.16 9.12
CA MET A 216 1.21 0.23 10.24
C MET A 216 0.22 0.72 11.28
N GLN A 217 -1.01 0.25 11.19
CA GLN A 217 -2.10 0.56 12.11
C GLN A 217 -2.45 -0.70 12.94
N THR A 218 -3.70 -0.99 13.21
CA THR A 218 -4.10 -2.26 13.82
C THR A 218 -4.02 -3.44 12.85
N VAL A 219 -3.91 -3.14 11.56
CA VAL A 219 -3.47 -4.02 10.46
C VAL A 219 -2.45 -3.26 9.61
N TYR A 220 -1.84 -3.91 8.64
CA TYR A 220 -1.19 -3.20 7.55
C TYR A 220 -2.27 -2.63 6.63
N GLU A 221 -2.39 -1.32 6.58
CA GLU A 221 -3.25 -0.64 5.62
C GLU A 221 -2.50 -0.44 4.30
N ASP A 222 -3.19 -0.53 3.18
CA ASP A 222 -2.67 -0.19 1.86
C ASP A 222 -2.27 1.29 1.80
N GLY A 223 -3.22 2.18 2.10
CA GLY A 223 -3.03 3.61 2.25
C GLY A 223 -3.93 4.19 3.35
N PRO A 224 -3.40 5.00 4.29
CA PRO A 224 -4.15 5.43 5.48
C PRO A 224 -5.19 6.51 5.20
N LYS A 225 -5.08 7.26 4.07
CA LYS A 225 -6.15 8.13 3.57
C LYS A 225 -7.25 7.28 2.93
N ARG A 226 -6.85 6.35 2.07
CA ARG A 226 -7.68 5.47 1.25
C ARG A 226 -6.85 4.25 0.81
N ASP A 227 -7.34 3.00 0.83
CA ASP A 227 -8.68 2.57 1.28
C ASP A 227 -8.77 2.21 2.76
N ARG A 228 -7.66 2.23 3.53
CA ARG A 228 -7.55 1.81 4.94
C ARG A 228 -7.87 0.33 5.11
N ARG A 229 -7.51 -0.49 4.15
CA ARG A 229 -7.81 -1.92 4.11
C ARG A 229 -6.56 -2.75 4.19
N LEU A 230 -6.72 -3.92 4.75
CA LEU A 230 -5.69 -4.95 4.70
C LEU A 230 -5.82 -5.71 3.38
N TRP A 231 -4.96 -5.44 2.41
CA TRP A 231 -4.85 -6.16 1.14
C TRP A 231 -3.77 -7.23 1.22
N SER A 232 -4.04 -8.47 0.78
CA SER A 232 -3.11 -9.59 0.93
C SER A 232 -1.86 -9.49 0.04
N GLY A 233 -1.94 -8.83 -1.11
CA GLY A 233 -0.79 -8.55 -1.96
C GLY A 233 0.11 -7.45 -1.40
N ASP A 234 -0.48 -6.39 -0.85
CA ASP A 234 0.22 -5.31 -0.15
C ASP A 234 0.92 -5.85 1.10
N LEU A 235 0.22 -6.65 1.90
CA LEU A 235 0.75 -7.33 3.08
C LEU A 235 2.07 -8.05 2.79
N TYR A 236 2.20 -8.72 1.64
CA TYR A 236 3.44 -9.39 1.27
C TYR A 236 4.61 -8.41 1.22
N LEU A 237 4.47 -7.31 0.49
CA LEU A 237 5.54 -6.31 0.36
C LEU A 237 5.82 -5.57 1.68
N GLN A 238 4.78 -5.21 2.42
CA GLN A 238 4.89 -4.56 3.72
C GLN A 238 5.63 -5.46 4.73
N SER A 239 5.32 -6.76 4.77
CA SER A 239 5.97 -7.71 5.66
C SER A 239 7.46 -7.89 5.34
N LEU A 240 7.85 -7.86 4.05
CA LEU A 240 9.25 -7.89 3.62
C LEU A 240 10.03 -6.69 4.16
N VAL A 241 9.41 -5.51 4.22
CA VAL A 241 10.06 -4.30 4.75
C VAL A 241 10.05 -4.30 6.27
N ASN A 242 8.95 -4.73 6.90
CA ASN A 242 8.84 -4.81 8.36
C ASN A 242 9.96 -5.66 8.99
N ARG A 243 10.38 -6.75 8.35
CA ARG A 243 11.49 -7.61 8.84
C ARG A 243 12.82 -6.86 9.01
N TYR A 244 13.07 -5.85 8.18
CA TYR A 244 14.30 -5.05 8.16
C TYR A 244 14.15 -3.69 8.84
N SER A 245 12.94 -3.37 9.30
CA SER A 245 12.62 -2.08 9.92
C SER A 245 12.07 -2.27 11.33
N PHE A 246 10.78 -2.18 11.51
CA PHE A 246 10.13 -2.15 12.82
C PHE A 246 10.04 -3.53 13.51
N ARG A 247 10.14 -4.63 12.76
CA ARG A 247 10.10 -6.02 13.25
C ARG A 247 8.85 -6.34 14.09
N ASN A 248 7.75 -5.65 13.84
CA ASN A 248 6.46 -5.91 14.48
C ASN A 248 5.82 -7.16 13.86
N PHE A 249 6.27 -8.33 14.28
CA PHE A 249 5.78 -9.61 13.74
C PHE A 249 4.39 -10.00 14.26
N ASP A 250 3.94 -9.43 15.38
CA ASP A 250 2.58 -9.63 15.87
C ASP A 250 1.56 -9.00 14.91
N LEU A 251 1.87 -7.84 14.32
CA LEU A 251 1.05 -7.25 13.29
C LEU A 251 0.92 -8.17 12.06
N THR A 252 2.03 -8.77 11.61
CA THR A 252 2.02 -9.74 10.49
C THR A 252 1.19 -10.97 10.85
N LYS A 253 1.38 -11.50 12.05
CA LYS A 253 0.62 -12.65 12.58
C LYS A 253 -0.88 -12.38 12.63
N ARG A 254 -1.28 -11.19 13.14
CA ARG A 254 -2.67 -10.75 13.13
C ARG A 254 -3.26 -10.78 11.72
N CYS A 255 -2.57 -10.18 10.77
CA CYS A 255 -3.03 -10.08 9.39
C CYS A 255 -3.19 -11.47 8.74
N LEU A 256 -2.24 -12.39 8.98
CA LEU A 256 -2.34 -13.77 8.50
C LEU A 256 -3.57 -14.49 9.07
N TYR A 257 -3.82 -14.37 10.37
CA TYR A 257 -4.98 -14.98 11.02
C TYR A 257 -6.30 -14.35 10.59
N LEU A 258 -6.35 -13.03 10.37
CA LEU A 258 -7.56 -12.36 9.88
C LEU A 258 -8.00 -12.93 8.52
N PHE A 259 -7.08 -13.05 7.56
CA PHE A 259 -7.40 -13.66 6.27
C PHE A 259 -7.91 -15.10 6.38
N ALA A 260 -7.30 -15.90 7.26
CA ALA A 260 -7.71 -17.27 7.48
C ALA A 260 -9.07 -17.38 8.17
N ALA A 261 -9.31 -16.56 9.19
CA ALA A 261 -10.58 -16.55 9.94
C ALA A 261 -11.77 -16.07 9.11
N LEU A 262 -11.52 -15.15 8.18
CA LEU A 262 -12.53 -14.50 7.34
C LEU A 262 -12.55 -15.04 5.90
N ALA A 263 -12.01 -16.24 5.67
CA ALA A 263 -12.03 -16.89 4.37
C ALA A 263 -13.46 -17.11 3.86
N ALA A 264 -13.62 -17.18 2.55
CA ALA A 264 -14.90 -17.47 1.90
C ALA A 264 -15.40 -18.90 2.23
N ASP A 265 -16.67 -19.19 1.91
CA ASP A 265 -17.31 -20.47 2.18
C ASP A 265 -16.70 -21.65 1.40
N ASP A 266 -15.90 -21.38 0.38
CA ASP A 266 -15.13 -22.38 -0.37
C ASP A 266 -13.69 -22.55 0.15
N GLY A 267 -13.31 -21.82 1.20
CA GLY A 267 -11.99 -21.84 1.84
C GLY A 267 -10.95 -20.98 1.14
N THR A 268 -11.30 -20.21 0.12
CA THR A 268 -10.39 -19.21 -0.45
C THR A 268 -10.36 -17.96 0.42
N ILE A 269 -9.20 -17.34 0.55
CA ILE A 269 -9.11 -16.04 1.24
C ILE A 269 -9.66 -14.94 0.33
N ILE A 270 -10.26 -13.92 0.94
CA ILE A 270 -10.69 -12.72 0.22
C ILE A 270 -9.50 -11.79 0.08
N SER A 271 -9.42 -11.02 -1.02
CA SER A 271 -8.25 -10.19 -1.34
C SER A 271 -7.99 -9.08 -0.34
N ASN A 272 -9.03 -8.58 0.33
CA ASN A 272 -8.88 -7.56 1.36
C ASN A 272 -9.89 -7.69 2.50
N ILE A 273 -9.49 -7.13 3.64
CA ILE A 273 -10.30 -7.05 4.87
C ILE A 273 -10.47 -5.59 5.23
N ILE A 274 -11.70 -5.21 5.53
CA ILE A 274 -12.08 -3.91 6.08
C ILE A 274 -12.14 -4.07 7.59
N GLU A 275 -11.36 -3.28 8.35
CA GLU A 275 -11.27 -3.47 9.79
C GLU A 275 -12.39 -2.78 10.57
N GLN A 276 -12.99 -1.72 10.02
CA GLN A 276 -14.00 -0.93 10.71
C GLN A 276 -15.42 -1.22 10.17
N PRO A 277 -16.45 -1.29 11.03
CA PRO A 277 -16.43 -1.15 12.50
C PRO A 277 -15.90 -2.40 13.23
N TYR A 278 -15.74 -3.52 12.55
CA TYR A 278 -15.11 -4.77 12.97
C TYR A 278 -14.53 -5.46 11.74
N PRO A 279 -13.51 -6.32 11.88
CA PRO A 279 -12.91 -7.00 10.73
C PRO A 279 -13.92 -7.82 9.95
N HIS A 280 -14.04 -7.54 8.65
CA HIS A 280 -14.90 -8.27 7.73
C HIS A 280 -14.33 -8.27 6.32
N PRO A 281 -14.58 -9.32 5.51
CA PRO A 281 -14.09 -9.36 4.14
C PRO A 281 -14.91 -8.45 3.22
N GLN A 282 -14.28 -7.88 2.21
CA GLN A 282 -15.01 -7.27 1.11
C GLN A 282 -15.57 -8.37 0.20
N ILE A 283 -16.87 -8.63 0.29
CA ILE A 283 -17.53 -9.66 -0.51
C ILE A 283 -17.37 -9.37 -2.00
N GLY A 284 -17.00 -10.40 -2.78
CA GLY A 284 -16.79 -10.30 -4.22
C GLY A 284 -15.38 -9.80 -4.62
N SER A 285 -14.52 -9.47 -3.66
CA SER A 285 -13.12 -9.09 -3.95
C SER A 285 -12.22 -10.33 -3.84
N TYR A 286 -12.11 -11.09 -4.93
CA TYR A 286 -11.19 -12.21 -5.03
C TYR A 286 -10.16 -11.98 -6.12
N MET A 287 -8.89 -11.90 -5.75
CA MET A 287 -7.75 -11.76 -6.63
C MET A 287 -6.80 -12.94 -6.41
N ILE A 288 -6.75 -13.85 -7.36
CA ILE A 288 -5.98 -15.10 -7.23
C ILE A 288 -4.48 -14.84 -6.99
N THR A 289 -3.91 -13.82 -7.61
CA THR A 289 -2.51 -13.40 -7.41
C THR A 289 -2.25 -13.00 -5.95
N TYR A 290 -3.13 -12.22 -5.37
CA TYR A 290 -3.04 -11.77 -3.99
C TYR A 290 -3.18 -12.91 -2.98
N CYS A 291 -4.09 -13.85 -3.25
CA CYS A 291 -4.25 -15.05 -2.44
C CYS A 291 -3.00 -15.93 -2.44
N LEU A 292 -2.31 -16.03 -3.57
CA LEU A 292 -1.05 -16.78 -3.68
C LEU A 292 0.11 -16.07 -2.95
N LEU A 293 0.14 -14.75 -2.93
CA LEU A 293 1.15 -13.98 -2.18
C LEU A 293 0.95 -14.09 -0.67
N TRP A 294 -0.27 -14.36 -0.18
CA TRP A 294 -0.51 -14.69 1.22
C TRP A 294 0.27 -15.95 1.66
N ASN A 295 0.37 -16.98 0.79
CA ASN A 295 1.21 -18.15 1.05
C ASN A 295 2.69 -17.77 1.20
N SER A 296 3.17 -16.85 0.35
CA SER A 296 4.53 -16.33 0.43
C SER A 296 4.74 -15.53 1.73
N THR A 297 3.74 -14.75 2.16
CA THR A 297 3.79 -14.03 3.44
C THR A 297 3.89 -14.99 4.63
N LEU A 298 3.14 -16.08 4.63
CA LEU A 298 3.20 -17.10 5.68
C LEU A 298 4.56 -17.80 5.72
N LEU A 299 5.15 -18.09 4.55
CA LEU A 299 6.51 -18.64 4.46
C LEU A 299 7.54 -17.67 5.01
N GLU A 300 7.51 -16.40 4.60
CA GLU A 300 8.45 -15.37 5.07
C GLU A 300 8.30 -15.13 6.57
N TYR A 301 7.06 -15.08 7.09
CA TYR A 301 6.79 -15.00 8.52
C TYR A 301 7.44 -16.16 9.29
N LEU A 302 7.28 -17.39 8.81
CA LEU A 302 7.92 -18.56 9.41
C LEU A 302 9.46 -18.47 9.39
N ILE A 303 10.03 -17.98 8.28
CA ILE A 303 11.49 -17.78 8.16
C ILE A 303 11.99 -16.75 9.19
N ASP A 304 11.26 -15.65 9.34
CA ASP A 304 11.65 -14.51 10.16
C ASP A 304 11.55 -14.79 11.66
N THR A 305 10.51 -15.52 12.07
CA THR A 305 10.14 -15.68 13.47
C THR A 305 10.48 -17.07 14.02
N GLY A 306 10.54 -18.08 13.16
CA GLY A 306 10.58 -19.48 13.58
C GLY A 306 9.25 -19.98 14.20
N ASP A 307 8.15 -19.21 14.12
CA ASP A 307 6.85 -19.59 14.69
C ASP A 307 6.18 -20.71 13.88
N THR A 308 6.70 -21.91 14.09
CA THR A 308 6.18 -23.13 13.47
C THR A 308 4.73 -23.42 13.88
N ALA A 309 4.30 -22.99 15.07
CA ALA A 309 2.95 -23.24 15.56
C ALA A 309 1.91 -22.50 14.72
N THR A 310 2.11 -21.21 14.46
CA THR A 310 1.25 -20.41 13.58
C THR A 310 1.25 -20.96 12.15
N ALA A 311 2.41 -21.29 11.60
CA ALA A 311 2.51 -21.82 10.25
C ALA A 311 1.84 -23.20 10.10
N GLN A 312 1.91 -24.07 11.11
CA GLN A 312 1.20 -25.36 11.15
C GLN A 312 -0.33 -25.15 11.23
N ASP A 313 -0.78 -24.21 12.05
CA ASP A 313 -2.21 -23.91 12.22
C ASP A 313 -2.84 -23.39 10.92
N LEU A 314 -2.08 -22.60 10.14
CA LEU A 314 -2.52 -21.97 8.89
C LEU A 314 -2.20 -22.79 7.62
N TRP A 315 -1.52 -23.93 7.74
CA TRP A 315 -1.09 -24.73 6.59
C TRP A 315 -2.23 -25.14 5.65
N GLN A 316 -3.39 -25.53 6.19
CA GLN A 316 -4.53 -25.96 5.36
C GLN A 316 -5.09 -24.81 4.53
N VAL A 317 -5.01 -23.57 5.03
CA VAL A 317 -5.40 -22.39 4.27
C VAL A 317 -4.43 -22.20 3.09
N ALA A 318 -3.11 -22.24 3.33
CA ALA A 318 -2.11 -22.10 2.27
C ALA A 318 -2.26 -23.18 1.18
N LYS A 319 -2.49 -24.43 1.60
CA LYS A 319 -2.73 -25.56 0.69
C LYS A 319 -3.98 -25.32 -0.15
N ARG A 320 -5.08 -24.84 0.44
CA ARG A 320 -6.34 -24.58 -0.27
C ARG A 320 -6.19 -23.50 -1.33
N GLN A 321 -5.45 -22.38 -1.05
CA GLN A 321 -5.17 -21.36 -2.05
C GLN A 321 -4.43 -21.95 -3.26
N MET A 322 -3.45 -22.82 -3.01
CA MET A 322 -2.70 -23.46 -4.10
C MET A 322 -3.54 -24.46 -4.89
N GLU A 323 -4.41 -25.22 -4.22
CA GLU A 323 -5.36 -26.14 -4.87
C GLU A 323 -6.33 -25.39 -5.79
N ASP A 324 -6.83 -24.23 -5.35
CA ASP A 324 -7.68 -23.38 -6.19
C ASP A 324 -6.92 -22.90 -7.43
N ALA A 325 -5.71 -22.36 -7.26
CA ALA A 325 -4.89 -21.91 -8.40
C ALA A 325 -4.56 -23.04 -9.38
N LEU A 326 -4.23 -24.22 -8.86
CA LEU A 326 -3.97 -25.40 -9.70
C LEU A 326 -5.20 -25.89 -10.46
N SER A 327 -6.41 -25.58 -9.98
CA SER A 327 -7.64 -25.91 -10.69
C SER A 327 -7.79 -25.18 -12.03
N TYR A 328 -7.05 -24.08 -12.24
CA TYR A 328 -7.03 -23.33 -13.51
C TYR A 328 -6.04 -23.91 -14.51
N VAL A 329 -5.13 -24.77 -14.08
CA VAL A 329 -4.09 -25.35 -14.97
C VAL A 329 -4.70 -26.45 -15.82
N GLY A 330 -4.53 -26.33 -17.15
CA GLY A 330 -4.99 -27.30 -18.13
C GLY A 330 -4.09 -28.53 -18.23
N GLU A 331 -4.50 -29.50 -19.06
CA GLU A 331 -3.72 -30.73 -19.35
C GLU A 331 -2.37 -30.42 -20.04
N ASP A 332 -2.29 -29.30 -20.74
CA ASP A 332 -1.08 -28.78 -21.38
C ASP A 332 -0.13 -28.04 -20.41
N TYR A 333 -0.50 -27.94 -19.13
CA TYR A 333 0.20 -27.25 -18.07
C TYR A 333 0.27 -25.72 -18.26
N ILE A 334 -0.71 -25.13 -18.94
CA ILE A 334 -0.92 -23.70 -19.04
C ILE A 334 -2.04 -23.28 -18.10
N PHE A 335 -1.86 -22.17 -17.42
CA PHE A 335 -2.87 -21.53 -16.61
C PHE A 335 -3.91 -20.86 -17.52
N ASP A 336 -5.15 -21.28 -17.44
CA ASP A 336 -6.26 -20.71 -18.21
C ASP A 336 -6.91 -19.56 -17.44
N ILE A 337 -6.57 -18.32 -17.80
CA ILE A 337 -7.11 -17.10 -17.19
C ILE A 337 -8.59 -16.89 -17.48
N HIS A 338 -9.18 -17.63 -18.43
CA HIS A 338 -10.60 -17.53 -18.83
C HIS A 338 -11.46 -18.62 -18.23
N LYS A 339 -10.89 -19.54 -17.46
CA LYS A 339 -11.63 -20.69 -16.88
C LYS A 339 -12.74 -20.25 -15.93
N ARG A 340 -12.54 -19.15 -15.20
CA ARG A 340 -13.53 -18.51 -14.33
C ARG A 340 -13.33 -16.99 -14.45
N ASP A 341 -14.38 -16.25 -14.23
CA ASP A 341 -14.33 -14.79 -14.15
C ASP A 341 -13.76 -14.40 -12.77
N VAL A 342 -12.45 -14.12 -12.73
CA VAL A 342 -11.73 -13.71 -11.53
C VAL A 342 -10.80 -12.56 -11.87
N TRP A 343 -10.64 -11.68 -10.91
CA TRP A 343 -9.69 -10.58 -11.06
C TRP A 343 -8.25 -11.08 -10.86
N ILE A 344 -7.37 -10.78 -11.84
CA ILE A 344 -5.94 -11.12 -11.84
C ILE A 344 -5.15 -9.82 -11.90
N PHE A 345 -4.67 -9.36 -10.76
CA PHE A 345 -3.98 -8.08 -10.64
C PHE A 345 -2.45 -8.25 -10.63
N PHE A 346 -1.79 -7.49 -11.49
CA PHE A 346 -0.34 -7.33 -11.51
C PHE A 346 0.10 -5.86 -11.53
N ASP A 347 -0.74 -4.97 -12.03
CA ASP A 347 -0.48 -3.53 -12.12
C ASP A 347 -1.74 -2.80 -12.55
N TRP A 348 -1.89 -1.52 -12.23
CA TRP A 348 -2.97 -0.65 -12.73
C TRP A 348 -2.95 -0.46 -14.27
N ARG A 349 -1.92 -0.98 -14.97
CA ARG A 349 -1.91 -1.06 -16.46
C ARG A 349 -2.96 -2.00 -17.06
N GLU A 350 -3.76 -2.68 -16.24
CA GLU A 350 -4.96 -3.41 -16.70
C GLU A 350 -5.89 -2.51 -17.52
N HIS A 351 -6.03 -1.25 -17.12
CA HIS A 351 -6.84 -0.25 -17.83
C HIS A 351 -6.28 0.07 -19.23
N GLU A 352 -5.01 -0.26 -19.50
CA GLU A 352 -4.36 -0.15 -20.80
C GLU A 352 -4.36 -1.47 -21.58
N GLY A 353 -5.12 -2.47 -21.11
CA GLY A 353 -5.26 -3.77 -21.75
C GLY A 353 -4.08 -4.71 -21.55
N LEU A 354 -3.44 -4.68 -20.36
CA LEU A 354 -2.39 -5.64 -19.99
C LEU A 354 -2.91 -7.09 -20.06
N ASP A 355 -2.36 -7.91 -20.96
CA ASP A 355 -2.61 -9.34 -20.96
C ASP A 355 -1.79 -10.02 -19.87
N VAL A 356 -2.46 -10.60 -18.91
CA VAL A 356 -1.87 -11.18 -17.69
C VAL A 356 -1.52 -12.66 -17.81
N SER A 357 -1.80 -13.33 -18.94
CA SER A 357 -1.70 -14.80 -19.06
C SER A 357 -0.30 -15.33 -18.78
N ALA A 358 0.75 -14.73 -19.35
CA ALA A 358 2.12 -15.18 -19.13
C ALA A 358 2.63 -14.82 -17.72
N ALA A 359 2.24 -13.66 -17.18
CA ALA A 359 2.57 -13.28 -15.81
C ALA A 359 1.89 -14.24 -14.81
N MET A 360 0.63 -14.60 -15.04
CA MET A 360 -0.12 -15.51 -14.18
C MET A 360 0.42 -16.94 -14.23
N GLN A 361 0.78 -17.44 -15.43
CA GLN A 361 1.51 -18.70 -15.60
C GLN A 361 2.76 -18.73 -14.70
N ALA A 362 3.55 -17.69 -14.73
CA ALA A 362 4.78 -17.59 -13.97
C ALA A 362 4.54 -17.39 -12.45
N ALA A 363 3.58 -16.54 -12.07
CA ALA A 363 3.22 -16.32 -10.67
C ALA A 363 2.71 -17.61 -10.01
N THR A 364 1.95 -18.43 -10.75
CA THR A 364 1.52 -19.74 -10.25
C THR A 364 2.71 -20.66 -10.01
N VAL A 365 3.67 -20.71 -10.90
CA VAL A 365 4.91 -21.49 -10.72
C VAL A 365 5.69 -21.02 -9.50
N PHE A 366 5.84 -19.70 -9.31
CA PHE A 366 6.47 -19.13 -8.14
C PHE A 366 5.74 -19.54 -6.86
N ALA A 367 4.40 -19.43 -6.83
CA ALA A 367 3.59 -19.78 -5.67
C ALA A 367 3.68 -21.28 -5.33
N ILE A 368 3.77 -22.17 -6.33
CA ILE A 368 4.01 -23.60 -6.11
C ILE A 368 5.33 -23.81 -5.37
N ASP A 369 6.41 -23.17 -5.83
CA ASP A 369 7.72 -23.31 -5.19
C ASP A 369 7.70 -22.78 -3.74
N GLN A 370 7.08 -21.63 -3.50
CA GLN A 370 6.94 -21.04 -2.16
C GLN A 370 6.12 -21.95 -1.23
N THR A 371 4.98 -22.46 -1.72
CA THR A 371 4.12 -23.34 -0.93
C THR A 371 4.80 -24.69 -0.66
N TYR A 372 5.61 -25.20 -1.61
CA TYR A 372 6.40 -26.40 -1.40
C TYR A 372 7.53 -26.18 -0.38
N ASP A 373 8.21 -25.02 -0.39
CA ASP A 373 9.21 -24.70 0.66
C ASP A 373 8.57 -24.59 2.04
N LEU A 374 7.38 -23.97 2.12
CA LEU A 374 6.58 -23.94 3.35
C LEU A 374 6.28 -25.38 3.83
N ALA A 375 5.79 -26.25 2.94
CA ALA A 375 5.52 -27.67 3.26
C ALA A 375 6.78 -28.40 3.74
N ARG A 376 7.94 -28.14 3.14
CA ARG A 376 9.23 -28.73 3.50
C ARG A 376 9.63 -28.32 4.93
N ARG A 377 9.49 -27.05 5.27
CA ARG A 377 9.82 -26.53 6.61
C ARG A 377 8.88 -27.07 7.69
N LEU A 378 7.63 -27.35 7.32
CA LEU A 378 6.62 -27.91 8.21
C LEU A 378 6.60 -29.45 8.26
N GLY A 379 7.44 -30.14 7.47
CA GLY A 379 7.46 -31.62 7.40
C GLY A 379 6.22 -32.21 6.67
N ARG A 380 5.54 -31.41 5.81
CA ARG A 380 4.28 -31.77 5.14
C ARG A 380 4.44 -32.07 3.64
N THR A 381 5.64 -32.31 3.15
CA THR A 381 5.90 -32.54 1.72
C THR A 381 5.10 -33.69 1.11
N ASN A 382 4.75 -34.71 1.90
CA ASN A 382 3.94 -35.83 1.43
C ASN A 382 2.54 -35.40 0.95
N GLU A 383 1.97 -34.36 1.52
CA GLU A 383 0.64 -33.84 1.15
C GLU A 383 0.67 -33.16 -0.22
N VAL A 384 1.82 -32.64 -0.64
CA VAL A 384 2.02 -31.84 -1.86
C VAL A 384 3.18 -32.37 -2.71
N LYS A 385 3.49 -33.66 -2.65
CA LYS A 385 4.62 -34.31 -3.34
C LYS A 385 4.63 -34.13 -4.86
N HIS A 386 3.48 -33.80 -5.46
CA HIS A 386 3.28 -33.58 -6.88
C HIS A 386 3.63 -32.14 -7.33
N TYR A 387 3.78 -31.17 -6.40
CA TYR A 387 4.03 -29.77 -6.72
C TYR A 387 5.30 -29.53 -7.53
N PRO A 388 6.47 -30.12 -7.20
CA PRO A 388 7.69 -29.91 -8.00
C PRO A 388 7.56 -30.40 -9.45
N ASP A 389 6.85 -31.51 -9.69
CA ASP A 389 6.60 -32.02 -11.05
C ASP A 389 5.69 -31.09 -11.84
N ILE A 390 4.59 -30.60 -11.22
CA ILE A 390 3.69 -29.61 -11.84
C ILE A 390 4.47 -28.35 -12.20
N ALA A 391 5.21 -27.77 -11.25
CA ALA A 391 6.03 -26.57 -11.51
C ALA A 391 7.01 -26.76 -12.67
N ALA A 392 7.70 -27.90 -12.72
CA ALA A 392 8.61 -28.23 -13.81
C ALA A 392 7.91 -28.36 -15.17
N LYS A 393 6.71 -28.94 -15.19
CA LYS A 393 5.88 -29.05 -16.41
C LYS A 393 5.35 -27.70 -16.87
N MET A 394 4.89 -26.86 -15.93
CA MET A 394 4.43 -25.49 -16.21
C MET A 394 5.57 -24.61 -16.77
N ARG A 395 6.80 -24.71 -16.22
CA ARG A 395 7.97 -24.00 -16.77
C ARG A 395 8.27 -24.44 -18.20
N ARG A 396 8.25 -25.74 -18.49
CA ARG A 396 8.45 -26.25 -19.85
C ARG A 396 7.34 -25.82 -20.82
N ALA A 397 6.09 -25.80 -20.35
CA ALA A 397 4.93 -25.34 -21.14
C ALA A 397 5.05 -23.86 -21.50
N ALA A 398 5.44 -23.00 -20.54
CA ALA A 398 5.69 -21.57 -20.78
C ALA A 398 6.78 -21.37 -21.86
N ILE A 399 7.90 -22.09 -21.76
CA ILE A 399 8.96 -21.99 -22.78
C ILE A 399 8.46 -22.48 -24.15
N ARG A 400 7.69 -23.56 -24.22
CA ARG A 400 7.17 -24.10 -25.46
C ARG A 400 6.15 -23.21 -26.15
N GLN A 401 5.25 -22.58 -25.39
CA GLN A 401 4.07 -21.88 -25.91
C GLN A 401 4.23 -20.37 -25.97
N MET A 402 4.99 -19.76 -25.03
CA MET A 402 5.03 -18.31 -24.83
C MET A 402 6.40 -17.69 -25.19
N TYR A 403 7.50 -18.47 -25.23
CA TYR A 403 8.83 -17.92 -25.44
C TYR A 403 9.15 -17.77 -26.92
N ASP A 404 9.59 -16.58 -27.31
CA ASP A 404 10.14 -16.29 -28.63
C ASP A 404 11.66 -16.31 -28.59
N ALA A 405 12.26 -17.38 -29.14
CA ALA A 405 13.71 -17.55 -29.11
C ALA A 405 14.46 -16.49 -29.94
N LYS A 406 13.83 -15.93 -30.98
CA LYS A 406 14.45 -14.91 -31.85
C LYS A 406 14.57 -13.58 -31.10
N ARG A 407 13.49 -13.11 -30.46
CA ARG A 407 13.48 -11.90 -29.65
C ARG A 407 14.06 -12.13 -28.25
N GLY A 408 13.97 -13.36 -27.74
CA GLY A 408 14.44 -13.74 -26.40
C GLY A 408 13.50 -13.29 -25.28
N VAL A 409 12.20 -13.19 -25.53
CA VAL A 409 11.18 -12.72 -24.61
C VAL A 409 10.03 -13.70 -24.48
N ILE A 410 9.24 -13.56 -23.42
CA ILE A 410 7.93 -14.20 -23.21
C ILE A 410 6.84 -13.25 -23.73
N PHE A 411 5.88 -13.78 -24.45
CA PHE A 411 4.68 -13.05 -24.89
C PHE A 411 3.44 -13.55 -24.15
N SER A 412 2.50 -12.65 -23.91
CA SER A 412 1.17 -12.94 -23.35
C SER A 412 0.12 -13.03 -24.44
N GLY A 413 -0.82 -13.95 -24.26
CA GLY A 413 -2.04 -14.08 -25.03
C GLY A 413 -1.87 -14.35 -26.52
N PRO A 414 -3.00 -14.49 -27.25
CA PRO A 414 -3.03 -14.78 -28.68
C PRO A 414 -2.46 -13.64 -29.52
N GLU A 415 -2.62 -12.39 -29.07
CA GLU A 415 -2.08 -11.20 -29.73
C GLU A 415 -0.58 -11.01 -29.53
N ARG A 416 0.06 -11.92 -28.77
CA ARG A 416 1.50 -11.90 -28.48
C ARG A 416 1.94 -10.54 -27.91
N GLN A 417 1.23 -10.08 -26.89
CA GLN A 417 1.55 -8.83 -26.20
C GLN A 417 2.90 -8.94 -25.49
N LEU A 418 3.74 -7.93 -25.61
CA LEU A 418 4.96 -7.80 -24.84
C LEU A 418 4.71 -6.88 -23.64
N SER A 419 5.00 -7.36 -22.45
CA SER A 419 4.99 -6.56 -21.23
C SER A 419 6.22 -6.82 -20.38
N VAL A 420 6.64 -5.83 -19.61
CA VAL A 420 7.72 -5.98 -18.62
C VAL A 420 7.30 -6.98 -17.54
N GLN A 421 6.02 -6.98 -17.15
CA GLN A 421 5.48 -7.89 -16.13
C GLN A 421 5.66 -9.37 -16.51
N SER A 422 5.40 -9.73 -17.77
CA SER A 422 5.60 -11.11 -18.23
C SER A 422 7.05 -11.57 -18.09
N GLN A 423 8.03 -10.71 -18.40
CA GLN A 423 9.44 -11.04 -18.26
C GLN A 423 9.84 -11.13 -16.79
N THR A 424 9.41 -10.18 -16.00
CA THR A 424 9.66 -10.06 -14.57
C THR A 424 9.25 -11.34 -13.83
N TRP A 425 7.98 -11.74 -13.99
CA TRP A 425 7.48 -12.96 -13.36
C TRP A 425 8.10 -14.23 -13.89
N ALA A 426 8.44 -14.27 -15.20
CA ALA A 426 9.14 -15.41 -15.78
C ALA A 426 10.55 -15.58 -15.19
N VAL A 427 11.24 -14.49 -14.87
CA VAL A 427 12.54 -14.53 -14.17
C VAL A 427 12.34 -14.97 -12.73
N LYS A 428 11.39 -14.36 -12.03
CA LYS A 428 11.08 -14.66 -10.62
C LYS A 428 10.70 -16.14 -10.41
N ALA A 429 9.97 -16.72 -11.36
CA ALA A 429 9.57 -18.12 -11.36
C ALA A 429 10.65 -19.10 -11.86
N GLY A 430 11.85 -18.63 -12.23
CA GLY A 430 12.90 -19.45 -12.80
C GLY A 430 12.57 -20.07 -14.17
N ILE A 431 11.60 -19.51 -14.90
CA ILE A 431 11.31 -19.86 -16.30
C ILE A 431 12.42 -19.34 -17.20
N LEU A 432 12.83 -18.09 -16.98
CA LEU A 432 13.99 -17.46 -17.60
C LEU A 432 15.09 -17.26 -16.57
N THR A 433 16.30 -17.69 -16.87
CA THR A 433 17.44 -17.58 -15.96
C THR A 433 18.71 -17.12 -16.71
N GLY A 434 19.68 -16.55 -15.96
CA GLY A 434 20.98 -16.15 -16.50
C GLY A 434 20.89 -15.23 -17.72
N ALA A 435 21.57 -15.54 -18.79
CA ALA A 435 21.61 -14.72 -20.02
C ALA A 435 20.24 -14.53 -20.68
N LYS A 436 19.33 -15.53 -20.58
CA LYS A 436 17.96 -15.40 -21.11
C LYS A 436 17.13 -14.41 -20.29
N ALA A 437 17.24 -14.45 -18.96
CA ALA A 437 16.57 -13.50 -18.07
C ALA A 437 17.02 -12.07 -18.37
N ARG A 438 18.34 -11.86 -18.43
CA ARG A 438 18.92 -10.54 -18.74
C ARG A 438 18.45 -10.03 -20.09
N LYS A 439 18.51 -10.85 -21.14
CA LYS A 439 18.05 -10.47 -22.47
C LYS A 439 16.57 -10.09 -22.48
N ALA A 440 15.71 -10.86 -21.82
CA ALA A 440 14.27 -10.63 -21.82
C ALA A 440 13.91 -9.30 -21.11
N LEU A 441 14.47 -9.05 -19.94
CA LEU A 441 14.26 -7.79 -19.20
C LEU A 441 14.77 -6.60 -20.00
N THR A 442 16.02 -6.66 -20.52
CA THR A 442 16.59 -5.57 -21.32
C THR A 442 15.75 -5.29 -22.57
N THR A 443 15.29 -6.34 -23.27
CA THR A 443 14.48 -6.18 -24.48
C THR A 443 13.13 -5.52 -24.17
N ALA A 444 12.42 -5.96 -23.13
CA ALA A 444 11.09 -5.43 -22.79
C ALA A 444 11.17 -4.00 -22.23
N LEU A 445 12.15 -3.70 -21.41
CA LEU A 445 12.35 -2.35 -20.84
C LEU A 445 12.72 -1.31 -21.91
N ALA A 446 13.48 -1.72 -22.93
CA ALA A 446 13.87 -0.83 -24.03
C ALA A 446 12.82 -0.69 -25.14
N ASP A 447 11.83 -1.56 -25.19
CA ASP A 447 10.81 -1.56 -26.24
C ASP A 447 9.66 -0.59 -25.85
N ARG A 448 9.52 0.48 -26.62
CA ARG A 448 8.46 1.49 -26.41
C ARG A 448 7.03 0.97 -26.63
N GLN A 449 6.89 -0.17 -27.29
CA GLN A 449 5.59 -0.84 -27.53
C GLN A 449 5.26 -1.84 -26.42
N ALA A 450 6.23 -2.18 -25.57
CA ALA A 450 5.99 -3.04 -24.43
C ALA A 450 5.24 -2.27 -23.34
N ILE A 451 4.26 -2.91 -22.71
CA ILE A 451 3.58 -2.33 -21.55
C ILE A 451 4.58 -2.25 -20.41
N GLN A 452 4.87 -1.02 -19.99
CA GLN A 452 5.77 -0.68 -18.89
C GLN A 452 5.05 -0.73 -17.55
N PRO A 453 5.74 -0.91 -16.40
CA PRO A 453 5.11 -0.85 -15.09
C PRO A 453 4.55 0.56 -14.80
N GLY A 454 3.39 0.62 -14.15
CA GLY A 454 2.68 1.86 -13.80
C GLY A 454 2.62 2.15 -12.30
N THR A 455 3.08 1.20 -11.47
CA THR A 455 3.02 1.31 -10.02
C THR A 455 4.34 0.93 -9.36
N PRO A 456 4.63 1.46 -8.16
CA PRO A 456 5.73 0.98 -7.34
C PRO A 456 5.58 -0.51 -6.97
N TYR A 457 4.35 -1.01 -6.85
CA TYR A 457 4.07 -2.44 -6.65
C TYR A 457 4.68 -3.30 -7.76
N ALA A 458 4.36 -2.99 -9.01
CA ALA A 458 4.91 -3.68 -10.17
C ALA A 458 6.43 -3.49 -10.30
N THR A 459 6.90 -2.27 -10.02
CA THR A 459 8.32 -1.89 -10.07
C THR A 459 9.17 -2.65 -9.04
N HIS A 460 8.63 -2.98 -7.87
CA HIS A 460 9.31 -3.86 -6.90
C HIS A 460 9.75 -5.16 -7.56
N TYR A 461 8.84 -5.84 -8.24
CA TYR A 461 9.14 -7.13 -8.88
C TYR A 461 10.15 -6.97 -10.03
N VAL A 462 10.14 -5.84 -10.76
CA VAL A 462 11.13 -5.55 -11.80
C VAL A 462 12.54 -5.46 -11.20
N VAL A 463 12.71 -4.69 -10.12
CA VAL A 463 14.01 -4.55 -9.44
C VAL A 463 14.48 -5.92 -8.92
N GLU A 464 13.60 -6.70 -8.30
CA GLU A 464 13.96 -8.03 -7.81
C GLU A 464 14.35 -8.97 -8.96
N ALA A 465 13.64 -8.95 -10.09
CA ALA A 465 13.99 -9.72 -11.27
C ALA A 465 15.33 -9.31 -11.87
N MET A 466 15.67 -8.01 -11.89
CA MET A 466 16.99 -7.54 -12.32
C MET A 466 18.10 -8.08 -11.42
N VAL A 467 17.91 -8.04 -10.09
CA VAL A 467 18.88 -8.62 -9.15
C VAL A 467 19.06 -10.12 -9.38
N LEU A 468 17.96 -10.87 -9.54
CA LEU A 468 17.97 -12.30 -9.83
C LEU A 468 18.66 -12.64 -11.18
N ALA A 469 18.55 -11.73 -12.16
CA ALA A 469 19.22 -11.85 -13.45
C ALA A 469 20.70 -11.44 -13.42
N GLY A 470 21.22 -10.95 -12.27
CA GLY A 470 22.57 -10.43 -12.11
C GLY A 470 22.80 -9.07 -12.80
N MET A 471 21.73 -8.28 -12.99
CA MET A 471 21.74 -6.92 -13.54
C MET A 471 21.84 -5.90 -12.38
N THR A 472 22.93 -5.99 -11.62
CA THR A 472 23.04 -5.28 -10.33
C THR A 472 23.18 -3.75 -10.49
N ALA A 473 23.92 -3.30 -11.51
CA ALA A 473 24.06 -1.88 -11.79
C ALA A 473 22.73 -1.28 -12.28
N GLU A 474 22.06 -1.97 -13.20
CA GLU A 474 20.78 -1.57 -13.76
C GLU A 474 19.66 -1.59 -12.70
N ALA A 475 19.69 -2.57 -11.79
CA ALA A 475 18.73 -2.65 -10.69
C ALA A 475 18.87 -1.45 -9.74
N ARG A 476 20.11 -1.06 -9.42
CA ARG A 476 20.39 0.12 -8.59
C ARG A 476 19.93 1.41 -9.28
N GLU A 477 20.32 1.61 -10.54
CA GLU A 477 19.92 2.78 -11.33
C GLU A 477 18.39 2.87 -11.42
N TYR A 478 17.74 1.78 -11.79
CA TYR A 478 16.28 1.74 -11.94
C TYR A 478 15.55 2.07 -10.63
N LEU A 479 15.99 1.53 -9.50
CA LEU A 479 15.44 1.87 -8.17
C LEU A 479 15.66 3.34 -7.84
N THR A 480 16.89 3.83 -8.04
CA THR A 480 17.25 5.21 -7.71
C THR A 480 16.48 6.22 -8.57
N ASP A 481 16.35 5.96 -9.86
CA ASP A 481 15.61 6.83 -10.77
C ASP A 481 14.11 6.86 -10.44
N TYR A 482 13.51 5.70 -10.21
CA TYR A 482 12.07 5.59 -9.98
C TYR A 482 11.65 6.17 -8.63
N TRP A 483 12.17 5.65 -7.51
CA TRP A 483 11.83 6.15 -6.18
C TRP A 483 12.46 7.52 -5.88
N GLY A 484 13.67 7.76 -6.34
CA GLY A 484 14.31 9.08 -6.28
C GLY A 484 13.53 10.13 -7.07
N GLY A 485 12.87 9.74 -8.18
CA GLY A 485 11.94 10.60 -8.91
C GLY A 485 10.80 11.13 -8.06
N MET A 486 10.16 10.28 -7.24
CA MET A 486 9.13 10.71 -6.29
C MET A 486 9.72 11.64 -5.21
N VAL A 487 10.89 11.31 -4.66
CA VAL A 487 11.58 12.16 -3.67
C VAL A 487 11.89 13.55 -4.25
N ARG A 488 12.41 13.62 -5.47
CA ARG A 488 12.70 14.89 -6.16
C ARG A 488 11.45 15.73 -6.43
N LYS A 489 10.28 15.08 -6.54
CA LYS A 489 8.97 15.73 -6.68
C LYS A 489 8.31 16.06 -5.33
N GLY A 490 9.02 15.88 -4.22
CA GLY A 490 8.61 16.30 -2.88
C GLY A 490 7.88 15.23 -2.06
N ALA A 491 7.97 13.95 -2.42
CA ALA A 491 7.40 12.86 -1.63
C ALA A 491 8.08 12.77 -0.25
N ASP A 492 7.30 12.82 0.82
CA ASP A 492 7.69 12.48 2.19
C ASP A 492 7.12 11.12 2.63
N THR A 493 6.20 10.57 1.82
CA THR A 493 5.77 9.17 1.77
C THR A 493 5.64 8.74 0.32
N PHE A 494 5.80 7.46 0.01
CA PHE A 494 5.69 6.96 -1.37
C PHE A 494 4.26 6.69 -1.79
N TRP A 495 4.01 6.91 -3.09
CA TRP A 495 2.70 7.00 -3.70
C TRP A 495 2.19 5.65 -4.22
N GLU A 496 0.89 5.51 -4.37
CA GLU A 496 0.22 4.35 -4.94
C GLU A 496 0.58 4.12 -6.41
N ALA A 497 0.54 5.17 -7.21
CA ALA A 497 0.85 5.15 -8.63
C ALA A 497 1.85 6.27 -8.96
N TYR A 498 2.78 5.98 -9.85
CA TYR A 498 3.76 6.94 -10.30
C TYR A 498 4.26 6.58 -11.71
N ASP A 499 4.19 7.54 -12.61
CA ASP A 499 4.84 7.50 -13.92
C ASP A 499 5.78 8.70 -14.01
N PRO A 500 7.10 8.50 -14.24
CA PRO A 500 8.05 9.61 -14.38
C PRO A 500 7.68 10.62 -15.46
N ASN A 501 6.88 10.22 -16.45
CA ASN A 501 6.50 11.02 -17.60
C ASN A 501 5.07 11.59 -17.51
N ASN A 502 4.30 11.25 -16.47
CA ASN A 502 2.93 11.71 -16.29
C ASN A 502 2.62 12.02 -14.83
N ASP A 503 2.76 13.29 -14.46
CA ASP A 503 2.49 13.76 -13.09
C ASP A 503 1.01 13.68 -12.67
N TYR A 504 0.11 13.49 -13.63
CA TYR A 504 -1.34 13.41 -13.42
C TYR A 504 -1.89 11.98 -13.52
N LEU A 505 -1.01 10.97 -13.54
CA LEU A 505 -1.45 9.58 -13.56
C LEU A 505 -2.42 9.31 -12.41
N SER A 506 -3.58 8.78 -12.73
CA SER A 506 -4.56 8.32 -11.75
C SER A 506 -5.30 7.09 -12.27
N PRO A 507 -5.28 5.99 -11.53
CA PRO A 507 -6.13 4.82 -11.82
C PRO A 507 -7.63 5.12 -11.63
N TYR A 508 -7.96 6.28 -11.09
CA TYR A 508 -9.32 6.66 -10.66
C TYR A 508 -9.93 7.78 -11.49
N ASP A 509 -9.32 8.16 -12.60
CA ASP A 509 -9.70 9.27 -13.49
C ASP A 509 -9.59 10.67 -12.86
N PHE A 510 -9.18 10.76 -11.58
CA PHE A 510 -9.09 12.01 -10.83
C PHE A 510 -7.95 11.98 -9.82
N PHE A 511 -6.82 12.60 -10.15
CA PHE A 511 -5.59 12.49 -9.35
C PHE A 511 -5.68 12.95 -7.88
N PRO A 512 -6.52 13.91 -7.45
CA PRO A 512 -6.60 14.26 -6.03
C PRO A 512 -7.05 13.12 -5.12
N VAL A 513 -7.72 12.09 -5.65
CA VAL A 513 -8.13 10.92 -4.87
C VAL A 513 -7.04 9.88 -4.72
N ASN A 514 -5.95 9.96 -5.49
CA ASN A 514 -4.82 9.03 -5.36
C ASN A 514 -4.28 9.02 -3.93
N SER A 515 -3.76 7.90 -3.50
CA SER A 515 -3.05 7.80 -2.24
C SER A 515 -1.59 8.21 -2.42
N ALA A 516 -1.14 9.25 -1.70
CA ALA A 516 0.25 9.67 -1.71
C ALA A 516 1.04 9.12 -0.50
N CYS A 517 0.41 8.25 0.29
CA CYS A 517 1.05 7.35 1.22
C CYS A 517 0.48 5.96 0.99
N HIS A 518 1.26 5.05 0.38
CA HIS A 518 0.80 3.70 0.04
C HIS A 518 1.93 2.68 0.26
N ALA A 519 1.73 1.76 1.17
CA ALA A 519 2.85 0.96 1.68
C ALA A 519 3.35 -0.14 0.74
N TRP A 520 2.66 -0.51 -0.32
CA TRP A 520 3.27 -1.36 -1.34
C TRP A 520 4.49 -0.71 -2.01
N SER A 521 4.66 0.60 -1.80
CA SER A 521 5.76 1.42 -2.35
C SER A 521 6.98 1.52 -1.42
N CYS A 522 6.91 0.98 -0.20
CA CYS A 522 7.97 1.11 0.81
C CYS A 522 9.18 0.18 0.59
N THR A 523 9.23 -0.56 -0.52
CA THR A 523 10.14 -1.68 -0.73
C THR A 523 11.61 -1.34 -0.99
N PRO A 524 12.06 -0.11 -1.25
CA PRO A 524 13.50 0.19 -1.28
C PRO A 524 14.26 -0.22 -0.03
N VAL A 525 13.67 -0.15 1.16
CA VAL A 525 14.28 -0.65 2.41
C VAL A 525 14.64 -2.13 2.30
N TYR A 526 13.72 -2.96 1.79
CA TYR A 526 13.97 -4.39 1.57
C TYR A 526 15.18 -4.62 0.67
N PHE A 527 15.28 -3.90 -0.45
CA PHE A 527 16.39 -4.07 -1.38
C PHE A 527 17.73 -3.64 -0.78
N MET A 528 17.78 -2.49 -0.12
CA MET A 528 19.01 -1.95 0.49
C MET A 528 19.50 -2.80 1.67
N GLN A 529 18.59 -3.45 2.39
CA GLN A 529 18.94 -4.33 3.51
C GLN A 529 19.30 -5.75 3.06
N LYS A 530 18.56 -6.28 2.09
CA LYS A 530 18.77 -7.66 1.62
C LYS A 530 19.97 -7.79 0.66
N TYR A 531 20.24 -6.75 -0.12
CA TYR A 531 21.28 -6.75 -1.15
C TYR A 531 22.24 -5.55 -0.98
N PRO A 532 22.90 -5.44 0.18
CA PRO A 532 23.74 -4.25 0.48
C PRO A 532 24.93 -4.10 -0.49
N GLU A 533 25.34 -5.17 -1.16
CA GLU A 533 26.39 -5.12 -2.17
C GLU A 533 25.94 -4.49 -3.51
N VAL A 534 24.63 -4.48 -3.75
CA VAL A 534 24.01 -3.88 -4.94
C VAL A 534 23.67 -2.41 -4.70
N PHE A 535 23.04 -2.11 -3.57
CA PHE A 535 22.49 -0.80 -3.24
C PHE A 535 23.41 -0.08 -2.21
N LYS A 536 24.47 0.57 -2.69
CA LYS A 536 25.47 1.30 -1.88
C LYS A 536 25.42 2.79 -2.17
#